data_57a9cbb5558ad86405d61972926858fc
#
_entry.id   57a9cbb5558ad86405d61972926858fc
#
_cell.length_a   1.000
_cell.length_b   1.000
_cell.length_c   1.000
_cell.angle_alpha   90.00
_cell.angle_beta   90.00
_cell.angle_gamma   90.00
#
_symmetry.space_group_name_H-M   'P 1'
#
loop_
_entity.id
_entity.type
_entity.pdbx_description
1 polymer ?
#
loop_
_entity_poly.entity_id
_entity_poly.type
_entity_poly.pdbx_seq_one_letter_code
_entity_poly.pdbx_strand_id
1 'polypeptide(L)'
;MSEQSAIDASVKRLALALDALDAAVERRKQADRSEEGLAAQVQALGLDRTRLAAALDGETARSRRLETTNREIAERLDAAITSIQSVLDLNE
;
A
#
# COMPACT_ATOMS: atom_id res chain seq x y z
N MET A 1 -52.22 -39.42 20.29
CA MET A 1 -51.51 -38.42 21.13
C MET A 1 -50.02 -38.42 20.91
N SER A 2 -49.40 -39.58 21.12
CA SER A 2 -47.92 -39.62 20.99
C SER A 2 -47.43 -39.43 19.60
N GLU A 3 -48.15 -39.79 18.56
CA GLU A 3 -47.74 -39.55 17.15
C GLU A 3 -47.77 -38.07 16.80
N GLN A 4 -48.83 -37.35 17.18
CA GLN A 4 -48.93 -35.92 16.95
C GLN A 4 -47.84 -35.16 17.69
N SER A 5 -47.59 -35.54 18.94
CA SER A 5 -46.55 -34.96 19.76
C SER A 5 -45.15 -35.22 19.18
N ALA A 6 -44.91 -36.41 18.64
CA ALA A 6 -43.66 -36.78 18.00
C ALA A 6 -43.45 -36.01 16.70
N ILE A 7 -44.51 -35.83 15.91
CA ILE A 7 -44.48 -35.04 14.69
C ILE A 7 -44.16 -33.56 15.00
N ASP A 8 -44.83 -32.99 15.99
CA ASP A 8 -44.62 -31.63 16.43
C ASP A 8 -43.16 -31.39 16.90
N ALA A 9 -42.64 -32.36 17.67
CA ALA A 9 -41.26 -32.29 18.14
C ALA A 9 -40.27 -32.37 16.98
N SER A 10 -40.56 -33.22 15.98
CA SER A 10 -39.73 -33.36 14.79
C SER A 10 -39.76 -32.11 13.93
N VAL A 11 -40.96 -31.50 13.77
CA VAL A 11 -41.10 -30.22 13.03
C VAL A 11 -40.32 -29.11 13.71
N LYS A 12 -40.37 -29.00 15.03
CA LYS A 12 -39.60 -28.01 15.79
C LYS A 12 -38.11 -28.20 15.63
N ARG A 13 -37.63 -29.43 15.68
CA ARG A 13 -36.21 -29.72 15.47
C ARG A 13 -35.78 -29.36 14.06
N LEU A 14 -36.60 -29.65 13.07
CA LEU A 14 -36.31 -29.27 11.69
C LEU A 14 -36.26 -27.77 11.53
N ALA A 15 -37.22 -27.05 12.12
CA ALA A 15 -37.24 -25.59 12.07
C ALA A 15 -35.99 -24.98 12.70
N LEU A 16 -35.59 -25.51 13.87
CA LEU A 16 -34.36 -25.05 14.54
C LEU A 16 -33.10 -25.34 13.71
N ALA A 17 -33.05 -26.51 13.08
CA ALA A 17 -31.95 -26.88 12.20
C ALA A 17 -31.85 -25.96 10.98
N LEU A 18 -33.01 -25.63 10.37
CA LEU A 18 -33.06 -24.71 9.24
C LEU A 18 -32.61 -23.29 9.63
N ASP A 19 -33.05 -22.82 10.81
CA ASP A 19 -32.62 -21.52 11.31
C ASP A 19 -31.10 -21.49 11.55
N ALA A 20 -30.56 -22.56 12.11
CA ALA A 20 -29.13 -22.68 12.34
C ALA A 20 -28.36 -22.71 11.01
N LEU A 21 -28.91 -23.38 9.99
CA LEU A 21 -28.31 -23.41 8.66
C LEU A 21 -28.34 -22.04 8.00
N ASP A 22 -29.46 -21.32 8.07
CA ASP A 22 -29.57 -19.97 7.55
C ASP A 22 -28.55 -19.05 8.21
N ALA A 23 -28.40 -19.12 9.52
CA ALA A 23 -27.41 -18.31 10.23
C ALA A 23 -25.98 -18.66 9.80
N ALA A 24 -25.70 -19.96 9.60
CA ALA A 24 -24.39 -20.41 9.12
C ALA A 24 -24.10 -19.92 7.71
N VAL A 25 -25.08 -19.96 6.81
CA VAL A 25 -24.98 -19.47 5.45
C VAL A 25 -24.71 -17.96 5.44
N GLU A 26 -25.43 -17.19 6.26
CA GLU A 26 -25.21 -15.75 6.36
C GLU A 26 -23.82 -15.41 6.88
N ARG A 27 -23.34 -16.13 7.88
CA ARG A 27 -21.96 -15.96 8.38
C ARG A 27 -20.94 -16.27 7.30
N ARG A 28 -21.15 -17.30 6.51
CA ARG A 28 -20.24 -17.69 5.43
C ARG A 28 -20.22 -16.63 4.33
N LYS A 29 -21.38 -16.13 3.94
CA LYS A 29 -21.47 -15.03 2.97
C LYS A 29 -20.73 -13.80 3.45
N GLN A 30 -20.86 -13.44 4.72
CA GLN A 30 -20.18 -12.30 5.30
C GLN A 30 -18.67 -12.50 5.31
N ALA A 31 -18.22 -13.71 5.67
CA ALA A 31 -16.79 -14.06 5.64
C ALA A 31 -16.22 -13.97 4.23
N ASP A 32 -16.95 -14.49 3.24
CA ASP A 32 -16.54 -14.45 1.83
C ASP A 32 -16.41 -13.02 1.32
N ARG A 33 -17.37 -12.13 1.67
CA ARG A 33 -17.29 -10.70 1.32
C ARG A 33 -16.10 -10.02 1.96
N SER A 34 -15.80 -10.32 3.22
CA SER A 34 -14.64 -9.79 3.93
C SER A 34 -13.34 -10.25 3.27
N GLU A 35 -13.27 -11.50 2.87
CA GLU A 35 -12.11 -12.08 2.19
C GLU A 35 -11.88 -11.42 0.83
N GLU A 36 -12.94 -11.21 0.04
CA GLU A 36 -12.86 -10.49 -1.24
C GLU A 36 -12.40 -9.06 -1.04
N GLY A 37 -12.91 -8.38 0.00
CA GLY A 37 -12.51 -7.03 0.35
C GLY A 37 -11.03 -6.95 0.72
N LEU A 38 -10.54 -7.90 1.51
CA LEU A 38 -9.12 -7.98 1.88
C LEU A 38 -8.24 -8.27 0.66
N ALA A 39 -8.66 -9.17 -0.22
CA ALA A 39 -7.92 -9.46 -1.45
C ALA A 39 -7.79 -8.22 -2.33
N ALA A 40 -8.87 -7.46 -2.47
CA ALA A 40 -8.85 -6.19 -3.22
C ALA A 40 -7.91 -5.17 -2.59
N GLN A 41 -7.89 -5.07 -1.25
CA GLN A 41 -6.98 -4.18 -0.53
C GLN A 41 -5.52 -4.59 -0.73
N VAL A 42 -5.22 -5.88 -0.63
CA VAL A 42 -3.86 -6.38 -0.86
C VAL A 42 -3.39 -6.05 -2.27
N GLN A 43 -4.25 -6.22 -3.26
CA GLN A 43 -3.94 -5.87 -4.65
C GLN A 43 -3.68 -4.38 -4.82
N ALA A 44 -4.53 -3.53 -4.22
CA ALA A 44 -4.36 -2.08 -4.25
C ALA A 44 -3.05 -1.65 -3.58
N LEU A 45 -2.72 -2.23 -2.43
CA LEU A 45 -1.47 -1.97 -1.73
C LEU A 45 -0.26 -2.42 -2.55
N GLY A 46 -0.37 -3.53 -3.27
CA GLY A 46 0.68 -4.00 -4.18
C GLY A 46 0.95 -3.00 -5.31
N LEU A 47 -0.11 -2.44 -5.91
CA LEU A 47 0.01 -1.42 -6.94
C LEU A 47 0.61 -0.13 -6.39
N ASP A 48 0.19 0.30 -5.20
CA ASP A 48 0.74 1.48 -4.53
C ASP A 48 2.22 1.29 -4.22
N ARG A 49 2.60 0.11 -3.74
CA ARG A 49 4.00 -0.23 -3.47
C ARG A 49 4.86 -0.10 -4.73
N THR A 50 4.38 -0.61 -5.85
CA THR A 50 5.08 -0.52 -7.13
C THR A 50 5.23 0.95 -7.56
N ARG A 51 4.16 1.73 -7.43
CA ARG A 51 4.17 3.15 -7.77
C ARG A 51 5.14 3.93 -6.88
N LEU A 52 5.13 3.68 -5.58
CA LEU A 52 6.04 4.34 -4.64
C LEU A 52 7.49 3.96 -4.89
N ALA A 53 7.77 2.70 -5.22
CA ALA A 53 9.12 2.26 -5.57
C ALA A 53 9.64 2.99 -6.81
N ALA A 54 8.80 3.12 -7.85
CA ALA A 54 9.16 3.86 -9.05
C ALA A 54 9.39 5.34 -8.77
N ALA A 55 8.53 5.94 -7.94
CA ALA A 55 8.69 7.35 -7.54
C ALA A 55 9.98 7.56 -6.74
N LEU A 56 10.30 6.64 -5.83
CA LEU A 56 11.54 6.70 -5.04
C LEU A 56 12.77 6.59 -5.94
N ASP A 57 12.77 5.67 -6.89
CA ASP A 57 13.87 5.52 -7.85
C ASP A 57 14.06 6.79 -8.67
N GLY A 58 12.97 7.40 -9.12
CA GLY A 58 13.00 8.67 -9.86
C GLY A 58 13.57 9.81 -9.02
N GLU A 59 13.15 9.94 -7.78
CA GLU A 59 13.66 10.98 -6.87
C GLU A 59 15.11 10.74 -6.48
N THR A 60 15.52 9.50 -6.29
CA THR A 60 16.91 9.16 -6.02
C THR A 60 17.80 9.54 -7.20
N ALA A 61 17.39 9.23 -8.43
CA ALA A 61 18.12 9.60 -9.63
C ALA A 61 18.21 11.12 -9.77
N ARG A 62 17.13 11.83 -9.50
CA ARG A 62 17.09 13.30 -9.52
C ARG A 62 18.03 13.90 -8.49
N SER A 63 18.01 13.37 -7.27
CA SER A 63 18.89 13.82 -6.19
C SER A 63 20.36 13.66 -6.56
N ARG A 64 20.72 12.54 -7.15
CA ARG A 64 22.10 12.29 -7.61
C ARG A 64 22.52 13.28 -8.70
N ARG A 65 21.63 13.58 -9.63
CA ARG A 65 21.90 14.58 -10.67
C ARG A 65 22.10 15.97 -10.07
N LEU A 66 21.29 16.34 -9.10
CA LEU A 66 21.43 17.63 -8.40
C LEU A 66 22.74 17.69 -7.61
N GLU A 67 23.12 16.61 -6.93
CA GLU A 67 24.41 16.54 -6.23
C GLU A 67 25.58 16.72 -7.19
N THR A 68 25.54 16.05 -8.33
CA THR A 68 26.57 16.18 -9.37
C THR A 68 26.64 17.61 -9.91
N THR A 69 25.49 18.19 -10.22
CA THR A 69 25.41 19.58 -10.71
C THR A 69 25.93 20.56 -9.66
N ASN A 70 25.55 20.38 -8.41
CA ASN A 70 26.01 21.24 -7.32
C ASN A 70 27.54 21.17 -7.15
N ARG A 71 28.08 19.97 -7.26
CA ARG A 71 29.54 19.77 -7.20
C ARG A 71 30.25 20.46 -8.33
N GLU A 72 29.74 20.35 -9.56
CA GLU A 72 30.29 21.03 -10.72
C GLU A 72 30.24 22.55 -10.58
N ILE A 73 29.13 23.08 -10.07
CA ILE A 73 28.99 24.51 -9.82
C ILE A 73 29.99 24.96 -8.75
N ALA A 74 30.13 24.20 -7.67
CA ALA A 74 31.11 24.53 -6.62
C ALA A 74 32.53 24.54 -7.15
N GLU A 75 32.91 23.59 -8.00
CA GLU A 75 34.23 23.54 -8.63
C GLU A 75 34.46 24.76 -9.55
N ARG A 76 33.44 25.14 -10.33
CA ARG A 76 33.51 26.32 -11.18
C ARG A 76 33.63 27.62 -10.38
N LEU A 77 32.90 27.70 -9.28
CA LEU A 77 33.00 28.86 -8.37
C LEU A 77 34.39 28.97 -7.76
N ASP A 78 34.92 27.85 -7.28
CA ASP A 78 36.28 27.82 -6.71
C ASP A 78 37.32 28.24 -7.74
N ALA A 79 37.21 27.73 -8.97
CA ALA A 79 38.11 28.09 -10.06
C ALA A 79 38.01 29.59 -10.40
N ALA A 80 36.80 30.14 -10.44
CA ALA A 80 36.57 31.56 -10.70
C ALA A 80 37.16 32.45 -9.60
N ILE A 81 36.93 32.05 -8.34
CA ILE A 81 37.49 32.77 -7.18
C ILE A 81 39.01 32.76 -7.21
N THR A 82 39.60 31.61 -7.49
CA THR A 82 41.05 31.47 -7.62
C THR A 82 41.60 32.36 -8.75
N SER A 83 40.93 32.40 -9.89
CA SER A 83 41.31 33.25 -11.03
C SER A 83 41.25 34.73 -10.67
N ILE A 84 40.20 35.17 -9.97
CA ILE A 84 40.05 36.56 -9.52
C ILE A 84 41.14 36.93 -8.53
N GLN A 85 41.43 36.06 -7.57
CA GLN A 85 42.49 36.27 -6.58
C GLN A 85 43.87 36.41 -7.26
N SER A 86 44.13 35.56 -8.27
CA SER A 86 45.36 35.61 -9.02
C SER A 86 45.54 36.95 -9.75
N VAL A 87 44.48 37.46 -10.37
CA VAL A 87 44.48 38.75 -11.05
C VAL A 87 44.72 39.89 -10.05
N LEU A 88 44.05 39.86 -8.91
CA LEU A 88 44.23 40.88 -7.88
C LEU A 88 45.63 40.85 -7.29
N ASP A 89 46.21 39.69 -7.07
CA ASP A 89 47.58 39.55 -6.57
C ASP A 89 48.61 40.09 -7.58
N LEU A 90 48.38 39.91 -8.88
CA LEU A 90 49.24 40.43 -9.92
C LEU A 90 49.22 41.98 -10.02
N ASN A 91 48.11 42.57 -9.60
CA ASN A 91 47.95 44.03 -9.65
C ASN A 91 48.45 44.77 -8.39
N GLU A 92 48.83 44.02 -7.39
CA GLU A 92 49.48 44.58 -6.21
C GLU A 92 50.97 44.75 -6.47
#